data_43b2342eb1e797edae9e2a317c139e83
#
_entry.id   43b2342eb1e797edae9e2a317c139e83
#
_cell.length_a   1.000
_cell.length_b   1.000
_cell.length_c   1.000
_cell.angle_alpha   90.00
_cell.angle_beta   90.00
_cell.angle_gamma   90.00
#
_symmetry.space_group_name_H-M   'P 1'
#
loop_
_entity.id
_entity.type
_entity.pdbx_description
1 polymer ?
#
loop_
_entity_poly.entity_id
_entity_poly.type
_entity_poly.pdbx_seq_one_letter_code
_entity_poly.pdbx_strand_id
1 'polypeptide(L)'
;MPMYRSRTSTHGRNMAGARALWRATGMGDSDFGKPIIAVVNSFTQFVPGHVHLKDLGQLVAREIEAAGGVAKEFNTIAIDDGIAMGHAGMLYSLPSRDLIADSVEYMVNAHTADAMVCISNCDKITPGMLMAALRLNIPVVFVSGGPMEAGKVQWGDAIRAVDLIDTMIEAGDEKNSDADVERMERSACPTCGSCSGMFTANSMNCLTEALGLSLPGNGSMLATHADRKELFLRAGRLIVDITKRYYEQDDESVLPRSIATFEAFENAMALDIAMGGSTNTVLHLLAAATEAGVPFRMADIDRLSHKVPNLSKVAPAVQTVHMEDVHRAGGVMAILGELDRAGVLHTELPTIHEPTMAMALAKWDIAQTSDPEVHKFYSAAPGGVPTQVAFSQDRRYDSVDIDRAEGVIRDVEHAFSLDGGLAVLFGNLAVDGCIVKTAGVAEELLTFAGPARIFQSQDEAVEAILNNKIVAGDCVVVRYEGPRGGPGMQEMLYPTSFIKSKGLGKACALITDGRFSGGTSGLSVGHISPEAANGGVIALVEEGDQIVIDIPARRIHLDVTTEELAHRRATMEAKGADAYKPIGRDRVVSPALQAYAAMVTSADTGAVRDVSRLG
;
A
#
# COMPACT_ATOMS: atom_id res chain seq x y z
N MET A 1 -20.24 7.37 29.09
CA MET A 1 -20.67 7.90 27.78
C MET A 1 -19.91 9.19 27.49
N PRO A 2 -19.01 9.19 26.53
CA PRO A 2 -18.32 10.39 26.11
C PRO A 2 -19.31 11.38 25.47
N MET A 3 -19.02 12.67 25.57
CA MET A 3 -19.82 13.69 24.86
C MET A 3 -19.27 13.83 23.43
N TYR A 4 -20.13 14.16 22.47
CA TYR A 4 -19.69 14.56 21.13
C TYR A 4 -18.62 15.66 21.22
N ARG A 5 -17.51 15.48 20.53
CA ARG A 5 -16.41 16.45 20.45
C ARG A 5 -16.88 17.79 19.88
N SER A 6 -17.78 17.72 18.89
CA SER A 6 -18.39 18.87 18.22
C SER A 6 -19.15 19.81 19.17
N ARG A 7 -19.56 19.36 20.37
CA ARG A 7 -20.17 20.21 21.39
C ARG A 7 -19.26 21.38 21.80
N THR A 8 -17.93 21.22 21.67
CA THR A 8 -16.96 22.28 21.94
C THR A 8 -17.24 23.55 21.13
N SER A 9 -17.65 23.42 19.87
CA SER A 9 -17.93 24.56 18.97
C SER A 9 -19.42 24.80 18.71
N THR A 10 -20.27 23.83 19.06
CA THR A 10 -21.74 23.92 18.79
C THR A 10 -22.58 24.31 19.99
N HIS A 11 -22.05 24.25 21.22
CA HIS A 11 -22.81 24.51 22.45
C HIS A 11 -22.21 25.64 23.29
N GLY A 12 -23.07 26.20 24.17
CA GLY A 12 -22.68 27.25 25.10
C GLY A 12 -22.74 28.66 24.48
N ARG A 13 -23.04 29.67 25.33
CA ARG A 13 -23.19 31.07 24.89
C ARG A 13 -21.89 31.66 24.34
N ASN A 14 -20.74 31.26 24.88
CA ASN A 14 -19.42 31.68 24.46
C ASN A 14 -19.05 31.22 23.03
N MET A 15 -19.73 30.17 22.53
CA MET A 15 -19.51 29.63 21.17
C MET A 15 -20.53 30.20 20.15
N ALA A 16 -21.17 31.31 20.43
CA ALA A 16 -22.11 31.94 19.50
C ALA A 16 -21.44 32.33 18.18
N GLY A 17 -20.17 32.79 18.20
CA GLY A 17 -19.38 33.10 17.01
C GLY A 17 -19.11 31.85 16.15
N ALA A 18 -18.68 30.75 16.76
CA ALA A 18 -18.48 29.48 16.06
C ALA A 18 -19.79 28.98 15.43
N ARG A 19 -20.92 29.03 16.15
CA ARG A 19 -22.21 28.65 15.57
C ARG A 19 -22.63 29.54 14.41
N ALA A 20 -22.34 30.83 14.45
CA ALA A 20 -22.63 31.71 13.33
C ALA A 20 -21.84 31.27 12.05
N LEU A 21 -20.59 30.85 12.22
CA LEU A 21 -19.78 30.31 11.13
C LEU A 21 -20.30 28.94 10.66
N TRP A 22 -20.68 28.06 11.58
CA TRP A 22 -21.32 26.79 11.21
C TRP A 22 -22.62 27.01 10.41
N ARG A 23 -23.44 28.01 10.75
CA ARG A 23 -24.59 28.38 9.95
C ARG A 23 -24.23 28.88 8.56
N ALA A 24 -23.16 29.64 8.45
CA ALA A 24 -22.64 30.11 7.16
C ALA A 24 -22.14 28.95 6.25
N THR A 25 -21.80 27.78 6.86
CA THR A 25 -21.50 26.54 6.11
C THR A 25 -22.74 25.68 5.83
N GLY A 26 -23.95 26.17 6.09
CA GLY A 26 -25.21 25.51 5.77
C GLY A 26 -25.88 24.75 6.92
N MET A 27 -25.36 24.79 8.17
CA MET A 27 -26.03 24.14 9.31
C MET A 27 -27.28 24.91 9.73
N GLY A 28 -28.41 24.20 9.78
CA GLY A 28 -29.69 24.71 10.31
C GLY A 28 -29.84 24.47 11.81
N ASP A 29 -30.96 24.97 12.38
CA ASP A 29 -31.24 24.79 13.81
C ASP A 29 -31.35 23.34 14.25
N SER A 30 -31.85 22.47 13.38
CA SER A 30 -32.00 21.03 13.62
C SER A 30 -30.71 20.24 13.59
N ASP A 31 -29.59 20.85 13.18
CA ASP A 31 -28.30 20.18 13.05
C ASP A 31 -27.44 20.30 14.30
N PHE A 32 -27.71 21.35 15.11
CA PHE A 32 -26.98 21.51 16.36
C PHE A 32 -27.43 20.44 17.38
N GLY A 33 -26.45 19.61 17.76
CA GLY A 33 -26.69 18.46 18.65
C GLY A 33 -26.53 17.09 17.95
N LYS A 34 -26.51 17.06 16.60
CA LYS A 34 -26.15 15.88 15.85
C LYS A 34 -24.61 15.73 15.79
N PRO A 35 -24.07 14.51 15.60
CA PRO A 35 -22.64 14.34 15.38
C PRO A 35 -22.20 15.00 14.08
N ILE A 36 -21.05 15.69 14.11
CA ILE A 36 -20.38 16.22 12.93
C ILE A 36 -19.38 15.17 12.42
N ILE A 37 -19.60 14.68 11.22
CA ILE A 37 -18.79 13.62 10.60
C ILE A 37 -17.98 14.23 9.47
N ALA A 38 -16.64 14.09 9.56
CA ALA A 38 -15.73 14.51 8.52
C ALA A 38 -15.78 13.51 7.35
N VAL A 39 -16.03 14.00 6.14
CA VAL A 39 -15.82 13.23 4.91
C VAL A 39 -14.45 13.62 4.39
N VAL A 40 -13.47 12.76 4.66
CA VAL A 40 -12.06 12.96 4.28
C VAL A 40 -11.88 12.40 2.89
N ASN A 41 -11.96 13.25 1.89
CA ASN A 41 -11.79 12.88 0.49
C ASN A 41 -10.34 13.15 0.01
N SER A 42 -9.96 12.58 -1.11
CA SER A 42 -8.65 12.75 -1.75
C SER A 42 -8.75 12.99 -3.25
N PHE A 43 -9.85 13.60 -3.70
CA PHE A 43 -10.04 13.95 -5.09
C PHE A 43 -8.91 14.82 -5.63
N THR A 44 -8.40 14.46 -6.80
CA THR A 44 -7.50 15.28 -7.62
C THR A 44 -7.59 14.84 -9.08
N GLN A 45 -7.24 15.76 -10.01
CA GLN A 45 -7.13 15.44 -11.43
C GLN A 45 -5.75 14.89 -11.84
N PHE A 46 -4.79 14.86 -10.91
CA PHE A 46 -3.43 14.35 -11.15
C PHE A 46 -3.29 12.83 -11.00
N VAL A 47 -4.29 12.14 -10.46
CA VAL A 47 -4.19 10.72 -10.10
C VAL A 47 -5.33 9.93 -10.73
N PRO A 48 -5.09 8.98 -11.64
CA PRO A 48 -6.15 8.17 -12.28
C PRO A 48 -7.08 7.49 -11.27
N GLY A 49 -6.53 7.04 -10.14
CA GLY A 49 -7.28 6.46 -9.03
C GLY A 49 -8.18 7.43 -8.28
N HIS A 50 -8.08 8.74 -8.51
CA HIS A 50 -8.76 9.78 -7.75
C HIS A 50 -9.63 10.73 -8.58
N VAL A 51 -9.52 10.71 -9.92
CA VAL A 51 -10.28 11.62 -10.80
C VAL A 51 -11.80 11.49 -10.64
N HIS A 52 -12.28 10.30 -10.29
CA HIS A 52 -13.70 9.99 -10.09
C HIS A 52 -14.20 10.25 -8.67
N LEU A 53 -13.32 10.57 -7.70
CA LEU A 53 -13.72 10.74 -6.30
C LEU A 53 -14.47 12.04 -6.01
N LYS A 54 -14.47 13.00 -6.95
CA LYS A 54 -15.02 14.35 -6.77
C LYS A 54 -16.43 14.36 -6.20
N ASP A 55 -17.32 13.56 -6.77
CA ASP A 55 -18.72 13.55 -6.38
C ASP A 55 -19.06 12.45 -5.36
N LEU A 56 -18.10 11.57 -5.05
CA LEU A 56 -18.31 10.46 -4.13
C LEU A 56 -18.37 10.92 -2.68
N GLY A 57 -17.64 11.97 -2.32
CA GLY A 57 -17.77 12.61 -1.01
C GLY A 57 -19.17 13.14 -0.77
N GLN A 58 -19.78 13.75 -1.77
CA GLN A 58 -21.17 14.25 -1.69
C GLN A 58 -22.20 13.12 -1.68
N LEU A 59 -21.89 11.97 -2.30
CA LEU A 59 -22.73 10.76 -2.19
C LEU A 59 -22.77 10.25 -0.76
N VAL A 60 -21.60 10.13 -0.10
CA VAL A 60 -21.48 9.72 1.31
C VAL A 60 -22.13 10.77 2.23
N ALA A 61 -21.92 12.07 1.96
CA ALA A 61 -22.48 13.15 2.77
C ALA A 61 -24.02 13.07 2.85
N ARG A 62 -24.69 12.83 1.73
CA ARG A 62 -26.16 12.66 1.70
C ARG A 62 -26.65 11.49 2.55
N GLU A 63 -25.92 10.38 2.56
CA GLU A 63 -26.26 9.20 3.39
C GLU A 63 -26.04 9.48 4.88
N ILE A 64 -24.96 10.20 5.23
CA ILE A 64 -24.70 10.65 6.60
C ILE A 64 -25.86 11.55 7.10
N GLU A 65 -26.29 12.51 6.28
CA GLU A 65 -27.37 13.42 6.62
C GLU A 65 -28.71 12.68 6.75
N ALA A 66 -29.00 11.76 5.84
CA ALA A 66 -30.19 10.90 5.89
C ALA A 66 -30.21 9.99 7.13
N ALA A 67 -29.05 9.53 7.61
CA ALA A 67 -28.90 8.72 8.81
C ALA A 67 -28.91 9.56 10.12
N GLY A 68 -28.95 10.89 10.01
CA GLY A 68 -29.08 11.83 11.16
C GLY A 68 -27.74 12.40 11.67
N GLY A 69 -26.68 12.36 10.88
CA GLY A 69 -25.43 13.09 11.12
C GLY A 69 -25.40 14.45 10.41
N VAL A 70 -24.29 15.17 10.57
CA VAL A 70 -23.94 16.37 9.82
C VAL A 70 -22.64 16.09 9.09
N ALA A 71 -22.66 16.04 7.76
CA ALA A 71 -21.46 15.80 6.96
C ALA A 71 -20.70 17.10 6.68
N LYS A 72 -19.37 17.06 6.82
CA LYS A 72 -18.47 18.14 6.40
C LYS A 72 -17.31 17.55 5.61
N GLU A 73 -17.25 17.83 4.31
CA GLU A 73 -16.24 17.31 3.40
C GLU A 73 -15.03 18.25 3.30
N PHE A 74 -13.85 17.65 3.25
CA PHE A 74 -12.61 18.30 2.83
C PHE A 74 -11.73 17.32 2.06
N ASN A 75 -10.78 17.85 1.29
CA ASN A 75 -9.82 17.05 0.55
C ASN A 75 -8.42 17.16 1.15
N THR A 76 -7.72 16.02 1.24
CA THR A 76 -6.27 16.01 1.39
C THR A 76 -5.60 15.93 0.01
N ILE A 77 -4.27 16.07 -0.02
CA ILE A 77 -3.49 15.90 -1.26
C ILE A 77 -3.43 14.43 -1.66
N ALA A 78 -3.16 14.17 -2.92
CA ALA A 78 -2.80 12.86 -3.45
C ALA A 78 -1.71 13.01 -4.51
N ILE A 79 -0.66 12.17 -4.43
CA ILE A 79 0.42 12.07 -5.41
C ILE A 79 0.27 10.74 -6.13
N ASP A 80 0.44 10.74 -7.45
CA ASP A 80 0.48 9.54 -8.27
C ASP A 80 1.91 9.00 -8.33
N ASP A 81 2.12 7.82 -7.77
CA ASP A 81 3.44 7.17 -7.77
C ASP A 81 3.87 6.76 -9.19
N GLY A 82 2.93 6.34 -10.03
CA GLY A 82 3.20 5.94 -11.41
C GLY A 82 3.69 7.13 -12.28
N ILE A 83 3.01 8.28 -12.18
CA ILE A 83 3.42 9.50 -12.89
C ILE A 83 4.72 10.08 -12.33
N ALA A 84 4.95 9.96 -11.03
CA ALA A 84 6.17 10.43 -10.37
C ALA A 84 7.38 9.49 -10.55
N MET A 85 7.15 8.27 -11.01
CA MET A 85 8.16 7.22 -11.13
C MET A 85 9.26 7.60 -12.13
N GLY A 86 10.53 7.32 -11.76
CA GLY A 86 11.68 7.52 -12.66
C GLY A 86 12.20 8.95 -12.74
N HIS A 87 11.70 9.88 -11.92
CA HIS A 87 12.23 11.25 -11.82
C HIS A 87 12.12 11.80 -10.38
N ALA A 88 12.68 13.00 -10.14
CA ALA A 88 12.75 13.61 -8.81
C ALA A 88 11.38 13.82 -8.11
N GLY A 89 10.28 13.79 -8.84
CA GLY A 89 8.92 13.82 -8.29
C GLY A 89 8.64 12.68 -7.32
N MET A 90 9.28 11.52 -7.52
CA MET A 90 9.09 10.34 -6.67
C MET A 90 9.58 10.53 -5.23
N LEU A 91 10.48 11.47 -4.99
CA LEU A 91 10.96 11.83 -3.64
C LEU A 91 9.83 12.38 -2.75
N TYR A 92 8.78 12.94 -3.34
CA TYR A 92 7.64 13.52 -2.60
C TYR A 92 6.56 12.50 -2.24
N SER A 93 6.59 11.31 -2.86
CA SER A 93 5.56 10.29 -2.67
C SER A 93 5.47 9.84 -1.20
N LEU A 94 6.49 9.19 -0.64
CA LEU A 94 6.44 8.69 0.74
C LEU A 94 6.25 9.81 1.79
N PRO A 95 6.94 10.96 1.71
CA PRO A 95 6.71 12.08 2.64
C PRO A 95 5.26 12.59 2.64
N SER A 96 4.54 12.47 1.51
CA SER A 96 3.13 12.87 1.44
C SER A 96 2.23 12.04 2.35
N ARG A 97 2.58 10.79 2.67
CA ARG A 97 1.85 9.93 3.60
C ARG A 97 1.70 10.59 4.98
N ASP A 98 2.82 11.05 5.52
CA ASP A 98 2.84 11.74 6.82
C ASP A 98 2.15 13.11 6.76
N LEU A 99 2.29 13.84 5.63
CA LEU A 99 1.60 15.10 5.42
C LEU A 99 0.08 14.91 5.31
N ILE A 100 -0.37 13.84 4.67
CA ILE A 100 -1.80 13.46 4.62
C ILE A 100 -2.31 13.18 6.04
N ALA A 101 -1.58 12.39 6.82
CA ALA A 101 -1.95 12.12 8.21
C ALA A 101 -2.09 13.41 9.03
N ASP A 102 -1.13 14.32 8.93
CA ASP A 102 -1.19 15.61 9.59
C ASP A 102 -2.37 16.45 9.11
N SER A 103 -2.61 16.54 7.80
CA SER A 103 -3.69 17.37 7.25
C SER A 103 -5.06 16.91 7.77
N VAL A 104 -5.27 15.61 7.88
CA VAL A 104 -6.50 15.03 8.45
C VAL A 104 -6.60 15.34 9.93
N GLU A 105 -5.51 15.15 10.69
CA GLU A 105 -5.47 15.47 12.12
C GLU A 105 -5.76 16.96 12.37
N TYR A 106 -5.15 17.87 11.62
CA TYR A 106 -5.39 19.32 11.73
C TYR A 106 -6.87 19.65 11.49
N MET A 107 -7.47 19.15 10.42
CA MET A 107 -8.87 19.44 10.09
C MET A 107 -9.83 18.89 11.13
N VAL A 108 -9.66 17.63 11.52
CA VAL A 108 -10.55 16.94 12.47
C VAL A 108 -10.43 17.54 13.87
N ASN A 109 -9.22 17.84 14.35
CA ASN A 109 -9.02 18.40 15.68
C ASN A 109 -9.43 19.88 15.75
N ALA A 110 -9.07 20.71 14.77
CA ALA A 110 -9.43 22.11 14.75
C ALA A 110 -10.96 22.35 14.71
N HIS A 111 -11.68 21.50 13.99
CA HIS A 111 -13.14 21.59 13.83
C HIS A 111 -13.90 20.64 14.76
N THR A 112 -13.18 19.88 15.58
CA THR A 112 -13.77 18.97 16.59
C THR A 112 -14.79 17.99 16.01
N ALA A 113 -14.49 17.40 14.83
CA ALA A 113 -15.37 16.38 14.24
C ALA A 113 -15.43 15.13 15.14
N ASP A 114 -16.61 14.48 15.17
CA ASP A 114 -16.89 13.34 16.05
C ASP A 114 -16.45 12.01 15.46
N ALA A 115 -16.46 11.90 14.14
CA ALA A 115 -16.13 10.69 13.40
C ALA A 115 -15.68 11.07 11.98
N MET A 116 -15.20 10.09 11.21
CA MET A 116 -14.79 10.34 9.82
C MET A 116 -15.06 9.17 8.89
N VAL A 117 -15.34 9.48 7.62
CA VAL A 117 -15.26 8.53 6.49
C VAL A 117 -14.05 8.89 5.66
N CYS A 118 -13.17 7.92 5.44
CA CYS A 118 -11.95 8.09 4.64
C CYS A 118 -12.18 7.55 3.22
N ILE A 119 -12.17 8.46 2.23
CA ILE A 119 -12.29 8.14 0.80
C ILE A 119 -10.90 8.25 0.17
N SER A 120 -10.22 7.12 0.07
CA SER A 120 -8.86 6.99 -0.46
C SER A 120 -8.82 6.04 -1.66
N ASN A 121 -7.70 5.94 -2.34
CA ASN A 121 -7.55 4.88 -3.35
C ASN A 121 -6.08 4.53 -3.64
N CYS A 122 -5.15 5.49 -3.67
CA CYS A 122 -3.77 5.27 -4.11
C CYS A 122 -2.78 5.09 -2.95
N ASP A 123 -1.54 4.79 -3.31
CA ASP A 123 -0.44 4.21 -2.55
C ASP A 123 -0.19 4.84 -1.17
N LYS A 124 -0.10 6.17 -1.09
CA LYS A 124 0.27 6.88 0.15
C LYS A 124 -0.92 7.46 0.86
N ILE A 125 -2.05 7.56 0.16
CA ILE A 125 -3.27 8.19 0.66
C ILE A 125 -3.97 7.28 1.65
N THR A 126 -4.19 6.01 1.29
CA THR A 126 -4.80 5.03 2.20
C THR A 126 -3.99 4.87 3.49
N PRO A 127 -2.66 4.63 3.47
CA PRO A 127 -1.91 4.54 4.71
C PRO A 127 -1.80 5.87 5.46
N GLY A 128 -1.76 7.02 4.78
CA GLY A 128 -1.77 8.33 5.44
C GLY A 128 -3.06 8.58 6.21
N MET A 129 -4.22 8.27 5.63
CA MET A 129 -5.50 8.34 6.31
C MET A 129 -5.61 7.30 7.44
N LEU A 130 -5.03 6.10 7.27
CA LEU A 130 -4.99 5.07 8.32
C LEU A 130 -4.17 5.53 9.52
N MET A 131 -3.00 6.13 9.29
CA MET A 131 -2.19 6.75 10.35
C MET A 131 -3.00 7.81 11.11
N ALA A 132 -3.70 8.70 10.40
CA ALA A 132 -4.56 9.71 11.01
C ALA A 132 -5.70 9.08 11.84
N ALA A 133 -6.35 8.05 11.32
CA ALA A 133 -7.44 7.35 12.00
C ALA A 133 -6.96 6.73 13.33
N LEU A 134 -5.81 6.09 13.31
CA LEU A 134 -5.21 5.47 14.49
C LEU A 134 -4.70 6.50 15.49
N ARG A 135 -4.17 7.63 15.01
CA ARG A 135 -3.73 8.77 15.84
C ARG A 135 -4.90 9.44 16.55
N LEU A 136 -5.98 9.72 15.83
CA LEU A 136 -7.18 10.40 16.33
C LEU A 136 -8.05 9.52 17.23
N ASN A 137 -8.11 8.24 16.94
CA ASN A 137 -8.90 7.22 17.65
C ASN A 137 -10.38 7.63 17.87
N ILE A 138 -11.03 8.09 16.81
CA ILE A 138 -12.47 8.34 16.73
C ILE A 138 -13.10 7.37 15.74
N PRO A 139 -14.43 7.11 15.78
CA PRO A 139 -15.08 6.20 14.84
C PRO A 139 -14.71 6.51 13.38
N VAL A 140 -14.35 5.48 12.60
CA VAL A 140 -13.92 5.64 11.22
C VAL A 140 -14.43 4.50 10.33
N VAL A 141 -14.74 4.83 9.08
CA VAL A 141 -15.01 3.86 8.01
C VAL A 141 -14.15 4.21 6.81
N PHE A 142 -13.43 3.22 6.26
CA PHE A 142 -12.71 3.36 5.00
C PHE A 142 -13.58 2.88 3.84
N VAL A 143 -13.59 3.66 2.76
CA VAL A 143 -14.17 3.28 1.47
C VAL A 143 -13.29 3.78 0.35
N SER A 144 -12.69 2.84 -0.42
CA SER A 144 -11.78 3.20 -1.50
C SER A 144 -12.50 3.46 -2.83
N GLY A 145 -11.83 4.21 -3.72
CA GLY A 145 -12.31 4.44 -5.08
C GLY A 145 -12.40 3.19 -5.95
N GLY A 146 -11.66 2.14 -5.61
CA GLY A 146 -11.61 0.85 -6.31
C GLY A 146 -10.54 0.74 -7.38
N PRO A 147 -10.16 -0.49 -7.77
CA PRO A 147 -9.23 -0.76 -8.85
C PRO A 147 -9.81 -0.41 -10.22
N MET A 148 -8.94 -0.07 -11.17
CA MET A 148 -9.30 0.04 -12.59
C MET A 148 -9.44 -1.34 -13.21
N GLU A 149 -10.10 -1.39 -14.38
CA GLU A 149 -10.14 -2.58 -15.23
C GLU A 149 -8.75 -2.85 -15.83
N ALA A 150 -8.41 -4.11 -16.07
CA ALA A 150 -7.20 -4.48 -16.80
C ALA A 150 -7.26 -3.97 -18.25
N GLY A 151 -6.15 -3.43 -18.72
CA GLY A 151 -6.00 -3.04 -20.11
C GLY A 151 -6.04 -4.25 -21.05
N LYS A 152 -6.46 -4.03 -22.31
CA LYS A 152 -6.45 -5.07 -23.35
C LYS A 152 -5.88 -4.50 -24.63
N VAL A 153 -4.88 -5.16 -25.18
CA VAL A 153 -4.20 -4.76 -26.40
C VAL A 153 -4.16 -5.91 -27.41
N GLN A 154 -4.39 -5.57 -28.70
CA GLN A 154 -4.10 -6.53 -29.77
C GLN A 154 -2.59 -6.57 -29.97
N TRP A 155 -1.97 -7.72 -29.70
CA TRP A 155 -0.54 -7.94 -29.84
C TRP A 155 -0.29 -9.15 -30.75
N GLY A 156 0.11 -8.90 -31.98
CA GLY A 156 0.08 -9.91 -33.03
C GLY A 156 -1.33 -10.42 -33.27
N ASP A 157 -1.51 -11.74 -33.27
CA ASP A 157 -2.82 -12.40 -33.49
C ASP A 157 -3.63 -12.60 -32.20
N ALA A 158 -3.11 -12.20 -31.02
CA ALA A 158 -3.73 -12.42 -29.72
C ALA A 158 -4.16 -11.10 -29.05
N ILE A 159 -5.24 -11.16 -28.25
CA ILE A 159 -5.58 -10.12 -27.29
C ILE A 159 -4.85 -10.43 -25.99
N ARG A 160 -4.04 -9.51 -25.52
CA ARG A 160 -3.25 -9.61 -24.28
C ARG A 160 -3.84 -8.66 -23.23
N ALA A 161 -4.00 -9.13 -21.99
CA ALA A 161 -4.21 -8.26 -20.84
C ALA A 161 -2.90 -7.51 -20.53
N VAL A 162 -3.00 -6.23 -20.19
CA VAL A 162 -1.83 -5.37 -19.98
C VAL A 162 -2.10 -4.37 -18.86
N ASP A 163 -1.00 -3.94 -18.23
CA ASP A 163 -1.01 -2.90 -17.21
C ASP A 163 0.12 -1.87 -17.43
N LEU A 164 0.30 -0.96 -16.48
CA LEU A 164 1.35 0.05 -16.49
C LEU A 164 2.75 -0.55 -16.64
N ILE A 165 3.01 -1.70 -15.99
CA ILE A 165 4.34 -2.33 -15.98
C ILE A 165 4.67 -2.93 -17.34
N ASP A 166 3.69 -3.51 -18.00
CA ASP A 166 3.86 -4.02 -19.37
C ASP A 166 4.28 -2.88 -20.31
N THR A 167 3.67 -1.71 -20.19
CA THR A 167 4.04 -0.53 -20.98
C THR A 167 5.50 -0.12 -20.76
N MET A 168 5.97 -0.12 -19.50
CA MET A 168 7.36 0.23 -19.17
C MET A 168 8.36 -0.81 -19.69
N ILE A 169 8.01 -2.10 -19.62
CA ILE A 169 8.87 -3.18 -20.12
C ILE A 169 8.97 -3.11 -21.64
N GLU A 170 7.87 -2.96 -22.34
CA GLU A 170 7.84 -2.89 -23.81
C GLU A 170 8.54 -1.62 -24.33
N ALA A 171 8.43 -0.49 -23.61
CA ALA A 171 9.17 0.74 -23.94
C ALA A 171 10.69 0.60 -23.75
N GLY A 172 11.13 -0.29 -22.85
CA GLY A 172 12.56 -0.59 -22.64
C GLY A 172 13.14 -1.61 -23.61
N ASP A 173 12.34 -2.28 -24.43
CA ASP A 173 12.81 -3.25 -25.43
C ASP A 173 13.05 -2.55 -26.79
N GLU A 174 14.31 -2.41 -27.17
CA GLU A 174 14.75 -1.78 -28.44
C GLU A 174 14.19 -2.46 -29.72
N LYS A 175 13.58 -3.64 -29.60
CA LYS A 175 12.95 -4.35 -30.72
C LYS A 175 11.56 -3.82 -31.04
N ASN A 176 10.91 -3.14 -30.09
CA ASN A 176 9.59 -2.57 -30.29
C ASN A 176 9.68 -1.22 -31.00
N SER A 177 8.76 -0.99 -31.91
CA SER A 177 8.64 0.32 -32.56
C SER A 177 7.91 1.34 -31.67
N ASP A 178 8.11 2.64 -31.90
CA ASP A 178 7.34 3.70 -31.23
C ASP A 178 5.83 3.50 -31.36
N ALA A 179 5.36 2.97 -32.49
CA ALA A 179 3.95 2.67 -32.71
C ALA A 179 3.43 1.52 -31.85
N ASP A 180 4.28 0.54 -31.51
CA ASP A 180 3.92 -0.54 -30.59
C ASP A 180 3.83 -0.01 -29.17
N VAL A 181 4.79 0.81 -28.74
CA VAL A 181 4.78 1.48 -27.43
C VAL A 181 3.54 2.38 -27.28
N GLU A 182 3.22 3.21 -28.29
CA GLU A 182 2.02 4.07 -28.29
C GLU A 182 0.72 3.24 -28.18
N ARG A 183 0.68 2.06 -28.81
CA ARG A 183 -0.48 1.14 -28.70
C ARG A 183 -0.63 0.62 -27.26
N MET A 184 0.48 0.31 -26.59
CA MET A 184 0.46 -0.10 -25.16
C MET A 184 -0.01 1.05 -24.27
N GLU A 185 0.54 2.25 -24.42
CA GLU A 185 0.15 3.46 -23.66
C GLU A 185 -1.36 3.73 -23.72
N ARG A 186 -1.96 3.58 -24.90
CA ARG A 186 -3.41 3.79 -25.12
C ARG A 186 -4.29 2.71 -24.49
N SER A 187 -3.71 1.57 -24.14
CA SER A 187 -4.46 0.37 -23.74
C SER A 187 -4.30 0.01 -22.26
N ALA A 188 -3.16 0.32 -21.65
CA ALA A 188 -2.74 -0.23 -20.36
C ALA A 188 -3.59 0.26 -19.17
N CYS A 189 -4.08 1.51 -19.20
CA CYS A 189 -4.85 2.12 -18.12
C CYS A 189 -6.20 2.63 -18.63
N PRO A 190 -7.18 1.76 -18.92
CA PRO A 190 -8.37 2.13 -19.68
C PRO A 190 -9.42 2.90 -18.87
N THR A 191 -9.45 2.77 -17.55
CA THR A 191 -10.52 3.34 -16.72
C THR A 191 -10.01 4.16 -15.56
N CYS A 192 -10.91 4.88 -14.87
CA CYS A 192 -10.63 5.38 -13.53
C CYS A 192 -10.43 4.22 -12.56
N GLY A 193 -9.75 4.47 -11.47
CA GLY A 193 -9.42 3.48 -10.46
C GLY A 193 -7.93 3.45 -10.12
N SER A 194 -7.56 2.77 -9.05
CA SER A 194 -6.17 2.43 -8.73
C SER A 194 -5.65 1.41 -9.75
N CYS A 195 -4.42 0.93 -9.60
CA CYS A 195 -3.84 -0.05 -10.52
C CYS A 195 -4.74 -1.28 -10.72
N SER A 196 -4.68 -1.92 -11.89
CA SER A 196 -5.46 -3.15 -12.14
C SER A 196 -4.87 -4.40 -11.47
N GLY A 197 -3.58 -4.39 -11.11
CA GLY A 197 -2.88 -5.49 -10.43
C GLY A 197 -2.74 -5.28 -8.92
N MET A 198 -2.06 -6.21 -8.24
CA MET A 198 -1.78 -6.18 -6.81
C MET A 198 -0.53 -5.33 -6.51
N PHE A 199 -0.62 -4.04 -6.83
CA PHE A 199 0.36 -3.03 -6.46
C PHE A 199 0.03 -2.45 -5.08
N THR A 200 0.82 -1.48 -4.61
CA THR A 200 0.68 -0.92 -3.26
C THR A 200 -0.72 -0.36 -2.97
N ALA A 201 -1.32 0.35 -3.94
CA ALA A 201 -2.66 0.93 -3.80
C ALA A 201 -3.71 -0.13 -3.46
N ASN A 202 -3.81 -1.19 -4.27
CA ASN A 202 -4.77 -2.26 -4.05
C ASN A 202 -4.42 -3.11 -2.83
N SER A 203 -3.13 -3.37 -2.58
CA SER A 203 -2.71 -4.05 -1.36
C SER A 203 -3.20 -3.30 -0.12
N MET A 204 -2.97 -1.99 -0.01
CA MET A 204 -3.44 -1.21 1.14
C MET A 204 -4.97 -1.16 1.26
N ASN A 205 -5.70 -1.08 0.13
CA ASN A 205 -7.16 -1.13 0.13
C ASN A 205 -7.70 -2.50 0.59
N CYS A 206 -7.03 -3.60 0.25
CA CYS A 206 -7.33 -4.94 0.76
C CYS A 206 -6.99 -5.08 2.26
N LEU A 207 -5.87 -4.49 2.69
CA LEU A 207 -5.44 -4.56 4.10
C LEU A 207 -6.39 -3.81 5.04
N THR A 208 -7.09 -2.75 4.59
CA THR A 208 -8.13 -2.12 5.41
C THR A 208 -9.34 -3.05 5.67
N GLU A 209 -9.63 -4.01 4.76
CA GLU A 209 -10.63 -5.06 5.01
C GLU A 209 -10.13 -6.06 6.06
N ALA A 210 -8.90 -6.54 5.94
CA ALA A 210 -8.31 -7.50 6.86
C ALA A 210 -8.11 -6.91 8.27
N LEU A 211 -7.80 -5.60 8.37
CA LEU A 211 -7.79 -4.86 9.63
C LEU A 211 -9.20 -4.68 10.25
N GLY A 212 -10.26 -4.95 9.50
CA GLY A 212 -11.64 -4.75 9.97
C GLY A 212 -12.16 -3.32 9.88
N LEU A 213 -11.50 -2.40 9.16
CA LEU A 213 -11.83 -0.96 9.08
C LEU A 213 -12.57 -0.56 7.80
N SER A 214 -12.84 -1.50 6.89
CA SER A 214 -13.63 -1.27 5.68
C SER A 214 -14.64 -2.38 5.42
N LEU A 215 -15.52 -2.15 4.44
CA LEU A 215 -16.54 -3.12 4.04
C LEU A 215 -15.97 -4.18 3.09
N PRO A 216 -16.50 -5.41 3.09
CA PRO A 216 -16.13 -6.44 2.11
C PRO A 216 -16.28 -5.96 0.67
N GLY A 217 -15.28 -6.27 -0.16
CA GLY A 217 -15.19 -5.82 -1.55
C GLY A 217 -14.53 -4.45 -1.73
N ASN A 218 -14.12 -3.79 -0.65
CA ASN A 218 -13.45 -2.49 -0.70
C ASN A 218 -12.21 -2.51 -1.59
N GLY A 219 -11.34 -3.50 -1.44
CA GLY A 219 -10.08 -3.61 -2.17
C GLY A 219 -10.21 -4.24 -3.56
N SER A 220 -11.27 -5.01 -3.85
CA SER A 220 -11.32 -5.85 -5.05
C SER A 220 -12.34 -5.44 -6.11
N MET A 221 -13.47 -4.81 -5.73
CA MET A 221 -14.50 -4.42 -6.70
C MET A 221 -14.03 -3.26 -7.57
N LEU A 222 -14.26 -3.34 -8.89
CA LEU A 222 -13.86 -2.31 -9.86
C LEU A 222 -14.52 -0.96 -9.61
N ALA A 223 -13.76 0.13 -9.86
CA ALA A 223 -14.25 1.50 -9.75
C ALA A 223 -15.43 1.80 -10.67
N THR A 224 -15.45 1.18 -11.84
CA THR A 224 -16.49 1.36 -12.88
C THR A 224 -17.78 0.60 -12.60
N HIS A 225 -17.76 -0.42 -11.73
CA HIS A 225 -18.93 -1.27 -11.52
C HIS A 225 -20.00 -0.60 -10.64
N ALA A 226 -21.27 -0.70 -11.08
CA ALA A 226 -22.41 -0.04 -10.43
C ALA A 226 -22.61 -0.47 -8.96
N ASP A 227 -22.34 -1.73 -8.61
CA ASP A 227 -22.49 -2.24 -7.24
C ASP A 227 -21.54 -1.57 -6.25
N ARG A 228 -20.41 -1.02 -6.73
CA ARG A 228 -19.49 -0.29 -5.86
C ARG A 228 -20.15 0.94 -5.21
N LYS A 229 -21.14 1.52 -5.86
CA LYS A 229 -21.91 2.64 -5.29
C LYS A 229 -22.49 2.27 -3.92
N GLU A 230 -22.97 1.03 -3.74
CA GLU A 230 -23.53 0.59 -2.46
C GLU A 230 -22.50 0.57 -1.33
N LEU A 231 -21.20 0.35 -1.61
CA LEU A 231 -20.17 0.47 -0.58
C LEU A 231 -20.11 1.89 0.01
N PHE A 232 -20.21 2.92 -0.85
CA PHE A 232 -20.24 4.33 -0.40
C PHE A 232 -21.50 4.65 0.39
N LEU A 233 -22.66 4.18 -0.06
CA LEU A 233 -23.94 4.37 0.64
C LEU A 233 -23.91 3.69 2.01
N ARG A 234 -23.44 2.46 2.08
CA ARG A 234 -23.29 1.71 3.34
C ARG A 234 -22.30 2.36 4.28
N ALA A 235 -21.15 2.85 3.78
CA ALA A 235 -20.17 3.57 4.59
C ALA A 235 -20.79 4.82 5.25
N GLY A 236 -21.59 5.59 4.51
CA GLY A 236 -22.30 6.77 5.02
C GLY A 236 -23.32 6.44 6.12
N ARG A 237 -24.05 5.34 5.99
CA ARG A 237 -24.99 4.87 7.04
C ARG A 237 -24.23 4.31 8.25
N LEU A 238 -23.23 3.46 8.02
CA LEU A 238 -22.47 2.77 9.05
C LEU A 238 -21.71 3.75 9.96
N ILE A 239 -21.10 4.80 9.39
CA ILE A 239 -20.35 5.76 10.22
C ILE A 239 -21.27 6.47 11.24
N VAL A 240 -22.51 6.77 10.88
CA VAL A 240 -23.47 7.37 11.82
C VAL A 240 -23.85 6.38 12.94
N ASP A 241 -24.05 5.11 12.58
CA ASP A 241 -24.39 4.05 13.54
C ASP A 241 -23.25 3.85 14.57
N ILE A 242 -22.02 3.59 14.10
CA ILE A 242 -20.89 3.37 15.02
C ILE A 242 -20.52 4.63 15.82
N THR A 243 -20.79 5.83 15.28
CA THR A 243 -20.64 7.08 16.03
C THR A 243 -21.61 7.13 17.21
N LYS A 244 -22.88 6.80 16.98
CA LYS A 244 -23.88 6.73 18.06
C LYS A 244 -23.56 5.63 19.08
N ARG A 245 -23.11 4.47 18.63
CA ARG A 245 -22.67 3.40 19.53
C ARG A 245 -21.58 3.89 20.48
N TYR A 246 -20.56 4.57 19.98
CA TYR A 246 -19.50 5.11 20.82
C TYR A 246 -20.01 6.20 21.78
N TYR A 247 -20.63 7.26 21.25
CA TYR A 247 -20.97 8.43 22.05
C TYR A 247 -22.24 8.27 22.91
N GLU A 248 -23.24 7.50 22.46
CA GLU A 248 -24.52 7.35 23.13
C GLU A 248 -24.65 6.05 23.92
N GLN A 249 -23.85 5.01 23.59
CA GLN A 249 -23.92 3.70 24.23
C GLN A 249 -22.61 3.29 24.95
N ASP A 250 -21.58 4.16 24.91
CA ASP A 250 -20.26 3.92 25.52
C ASP A 250 -19.53 2.69 24.96
N ASP A 251 -19.75 2.39 23.67
CA ASP A 251 -19.18 1.24 23.01
C ASP A 251 -17.84 1.59 22.36
N GLU A 252 -16.74 1.29 23.07
CA GLU A 252 -15.38 1.52 22.59
C GLU A 252 -14.92 0.49 21.55
N SER A 253 -15.65 -0.62 21.36
CA SER A 253 -15.28 -1.67 20.41
C SER A 253 -15.26 -1.19 18.95
N VAL A 254 -15.94 -0.08 18.64
CA VAL A 254 -16.01 0.54 17.32
C VAL A 254 -14.86 1.53 17.03
N LEU A 255 -13.99 1.76 18.00
CA LEU A 255 -12.84 2.66 17.82
C LEU A 255 -11.71 1.98 17.01
N PRO A 256 -11.02 2.71 16.14
CA PRO A 256 -10.00 2.11 15.29
C PRO A 256 -8.86 1.41 16.05
N ARG A 257 -8.45 1.89 17.24
CA ARG A 257 -7.43 1.20 18.06
C ARG A 257 -7.96 -0.05 18.76
N SER A 258 -9.28 -0.14 18.99
CA SER A 258 -9.91 -1.35 19.53
C SER A 258 -10.05 -2.44 18.47
N ILE A 259 -10.14 -2.05 17.18
CA ILE A 259 -10.23 -2.95 16.03
C ILE A 259 -8.82 -3.34 15.54
N ALA A 260 -7.95 -2.36 15.30
CA ALA A 260 -6.59 -2.56 14.80
C ALA A 260 -5.62 -2.94 15.94
N THR A 261 -5.85 -4.09 16.56
CA THR A 261 -5.00 -4.68 17.60
C THR A 261 -3.76 -5.34 16.99
N PHE A 262 -2.85 -5.86 17.81
CA PHE A 262 -1.68 -6.60 17.33
C PHE A 262 -2.09 -7.78 16.43
N GLU A 263 -3.09 -8.54 16.83
CA GLU A 263 -3.63 -9.68 16.08
C GLU A 263 -4.31 -9.24 14.77
N ALA A 264 -4.91 -8.05 14.72
CA ALA A 264 -5.46 -7.50 13.48
C ALA A 264 -4.34 -7.09 12.50
N PHE A 265 -3.22 -6.58 12.99
CA PHE A 265 -2.02 -6.37 12.16
C PHE A 265 -1.43 -7.70 11.66
N GLU A 266 -1.48 -8.78 12.45
CA GLU A 266 -1.11 -10.12 11.99
C GLU A 266 -2.04 -10.60 10.87
N ASN A 267 -3.37 -10.43 11.00
CA ASN A 267 -4.33 -10.76 9.95
C ASN A 267 -4.07 -9.98 8.65
N ALA A 268 -3.80 -8.68 8.77
CA ALA A 268 -3.48 -7.85 7.61
C ALA A 268 -2.18 -8.30 6.94
N MET A 269 -1.13 -8.59 7.72
CA MET A 269 0.14 -9.09 7.19
C MET A 269 0.00 -10.49 6.60
N ALA A 270 -0.81 -11.37 7.22
CA ALA A 270 -1.10 -12.69 6.67
C ALA A 270 -1.80 -12.59 5.31
N LEU A 271 -2.77 -11.68 5.15
CA LEU A 271 -3.38 -11.40 3.86
C LEU A 271 -2.35 -10.94 2.83
N ASP A 272 -1.48 -10.00 3.19
CA ASP A 272 -0.45 -9.44 2.29
C ASP A 272 0.52 -10.51 1.79
N ILE A 273 0.97 -11.37 2.69
CA ILE A 273 1.84 -12.52 2.40
C ILE A 273 1.12 -13.52 1.49
N ALA A 274 -0.15 -13.85 1.79
CA ALA A 274 -0.92 -14.85 1.04
C ALA A 274 -1.23 -14.43 -0.39
N MET A 275 -1.46 -13.15 -0.62
CA MET A 275 -1.73 -12.61 -1.97
C MET A 275 -0.48 -12.12 -2.70
N GLY A 276 0.71 -12.22 -2.10
CA GLY A 276 1.95 -11.71 -2.68
C GLY A 276 1.89 -10.20 -2.95
N GLY A 277 1.47 -9.45 -1.95
CA GLY A 277 1.27 -8.00 -2.03
C GLY A 277 2.56 -7.21 -2.23
N SER A 278 2.46 -5.91 -2.08
CA SER A 278 3.59 -4.99 -2.27
C SER A 278 4.51 -4.98 -1.04
N THR A 279 5.84 -4.92 -1.24
CA THR A 279 6.78 -4.69 -0.14
C THR A 279 6.56 -3.34 0.57
N ASN A 280 5.94 -2.36 -0.09
CA ASN A 280 5.58 -1.09 0.53
C ASN A 280 4.54 -1.22 1.64
N THR A 281 3.70 -2.26 1.60
CA THR A 281 2.72 -2.52 2.66
C THR A 281 3.37 -2.80 3.99
N VAL A 282 4.53 -3.48 4.00
CA VAL A 282 5.36 -3.67 5.20
C VAL A 282 5.67 -2.33 5.85
N LEU A 283 6.19 -1.37 5.05
CA LEU A 283 6.50 -0.02 5.50
C LEU A 283 5.26 0.70 6.07
N HIS A 284 4.10 0.52 5.42
CA HIS A 284 2.87 1.21 5.78
C HIS A 284 2.18 0.60 7.00
N LEU A 285 2.21 -0.73 7.15
CA LEU A 285 1.70 -1.39 8.35
C LEU A 285 2.54 -1.08 9.59
N LEU A 286 3.88 -1.05 9.47
CA LEU A 286 4.76 -0.64 10.55
C LEU A 286 4.50 0.82 10.97
N ALA A 287 4.26 1.72 10.00
CA ALA A 287 3.89 3.10 10.27
C ALA A 287 2.53 3.21 10.98
N ALA A 288 1.54 2.48 10.52
CA ALA A 288 0.20 2.43 11.14
C ALA A 288 0.26 1.85 12.55
N ALA A 289 1.03 0.77 12.77
CA ALA A 289 1.24 0.18 14.08
C ALA A 289 1.91 1.16 15.06
N THR A 290 2.88 1.94 14.57
CA THR A 290 3.52 3.00 15.37
C THR A 290 2.49 4.03 15.84
N GLU A 291 1.61 4.52 14.95
CA GLU A 291 0.55 5.47 15.31
C GLU A 291 -0.51 4.87 16.25
N ALA A 292 -0.77 3.58 16.12
CA ALA A 292 -1.68 2.86 17.02
C ALA A 292 -1.06 2.58 18.40
N GLY A 293 0.27 2.69 18.55
CA GLY A 293 1.00 2.24 19.74
C GLY A 293 1.09 0.71 19.85
N VAL A 294 0.96 -0.01 18.73
CA VAL A 294 1.04 -1.47 18.66
C VAL A 294 2.47 -1.90 18.38
N PRO A 295 3.06 -2.82 19.18
CA PRO A 295 4.46 -3.23 19.03
C PRO A 295 4.69 -4.26 17.92
N PHE A 296 4.14 -4.02 16.73
CA PHE A 296 4.29 -4.86 15.55
C PHE A 296 5.61 -4.53 14.83
N ARG A 297 6.45 -5.54 14.50
CA ARG A 297 7.84 -5.36 14.06
C ARG A 297 8.20 -6.30 12.91
N MET A 298 9.35 -6.07 12.28
CA MET A 298 9.92 -6.91 11.21
C MET A 298 10.04 -8.39 11.62
N ALA A 299 10.35 -8.69 12.88
CA ALA A 299 10.41 -10.07 13.39
C ALA A 299 9.04 -10.78 13.41
N ASP A 300 7.94 -10.03 13.58
CA ASP A 300 6.59 -10.59 13.50
C ASP A 300 6.23 -10.92 12.05
N ILE A 301 6.64 -10.06 11.11
CA ILE A 301 6.49 -10.29 9.67
C ILE A 301 7.27 -11.51 9.23
N ASP A 302 8.52 -11.66 9.69
CA ASP A 302 9.33 -12.85 9.40
C ASP A 302 8.65 -14.12 9.93
N ARG A 303 8.19 -14.11 11.19
CA ARG A 303 7.46 -15.22 11.79
C ARG A 303 6.21 -15.62 11.00
N LEU A 304 5.44 -14.64 10.53
CA LEU A 304 4.24 -14.87 9.71
C LEU A 304 4.62 -15.43 8.33
N SER A 305 5.67 -14.92 7.70
CA SER A 305 6.10 -15.35 6.36
C SER A 305 6.50 -16.83 6.30
N HIS A 306 6.90 -17.43 7.43
CA HIS A 306 7.17 -18.86 7.53
C HIS A 306 5.92 -19.75 7.69
N LYS A 307 4.77 -19.16 8.01
CA LYS A 307 3.53 -19.89 8.33
C LYS A 307 2.42 -19.70 7.31
N VAL A 308 2.44 -18.56 6.66
CA VAL A 308 1.37 -18.15 5.75
C VAL A 308 1.71 -18.58 4.33
N PRO A 309 0.89 -19.46 3.71
CA PRO A 309 1.12 -19.89 2.33
C PRO A 309 0.81 -18.78 1.33
N ASN A 310 1.44 -18.80 0.15
CA ASN A 310 1.06 -17.94 -0.97
C ASN A 310 -0.12 -18.57 -1.70
N LEU A 311 -1.31 -17.98 -1.55
CA LEU A 311 -2.58 -18.52 -2.04
C LEU A 311 -3.06 -17.88 -3.34
N SER A 312 -2.50 -16.72 -3.73
CA SER A 312 -2.89 -16.03 -4.95
C SER A 312 -1.69 -15.33 -5.59
N LYS A 313 -1.59 -15.42 -6.90
CA LYS A 313 -0.63 -14.65 -7.71
C LYS A 313 -1.38 -13.74 -8.66
N VAL A 314 -1.16 -12.45 -8.50
CA VAL A 314 -1.83 -11.39 -9.26
C VAL A 314 -0.75 -10.56 -9.99
N ALA A 315 -1.08 -9.90 -11.09
CA ALA A 315 -0.16 -9.00 -11.78
C ALA A 315 0.52 -8.04 -10.77
N PRO A 316 1.82 -7.86 -10.83
CA PRO A 316 2.77 -8.28 -11.86
C PRO A 316 3.45 -9.64 -11.62
N ALA A 317 3.10 -10.38 -10.57
CA ALA A 317 3.68 -11.71 -10.31
C ALA A 317 3.31 -12.71 -11.42
N VAL A 318 2.11 -12.56 -11.99
CA VAL A 318 1.66 -13.20 -13.24
C VAL A 318 0.96 -12.15 -14.11
N GLN A 319 1.02 -12.28 -15.45
CA GLN A 319 0.45 -11.30 -16.37
C GLN A 319 -1.05 -11.49 -16.66
N THR A 320 -1.62 -12.61 -16.25
CA THR A 320 -2.97 -13.05 -16.68
C THR A 320 -4.05 -12.85 -15.64
N VAL A 321 -3.69 -12.53 -14.40
CA VAL A 321 -4.62 -12.37 -13.28
C VAL A 321 -4.56 -10.93 -12.76
N HIS A 322 -5.70 -10.26 -12.68
CA HIS A 322 -5.85 -8.90 -12.21
C HIS A 322 -6.88 -8.81 -11.06
N MET A 323 -7.11 -7.61 -10.53
CA MET A 323 -8.03 -7.43 -9.40
C MET A 323 -9.47 -7.84 -9.71
N GLU A 324 -9.91 -7.72 -10.97
CA GLU A 324 -11.21 -8.19 -11.42
C GLU A 324 -11.37 -9.71 -11.28
N ASP A 325 -10.29 -10.46 -11.46
CA ASP A 325 -10.28 -11.92 -11.28
C ASP A 325 -10.27 -12.30 -9.80
N VAL A 326 -9.50 -11.56 -8.98
CA VAL A 326 -9.51 -11.73 -7.51
C VAL A 326 -10.92 -11.46 -6.97
N HIS A 327 -11.60 -10.41 -7.45
CA HIS A 327 -12.97 -10.11 -7.06
C HIS A 327 -13.91 -11.27 -7.41
N ARG A 328 -13.84 -11.79 -8.65
CA ARG A 328 -14.62 -12.93 -9.10
C ARG A 328 -14.40 -14.18 -8.23
N ALA A 329 -13.20 -14.36 -7.70
CA ALA A 329 -12.85 -15.48 -6.81
C ALA A 329 -13.30 -15.29 -5.34
N GLY A 330 -14.03 -14.20 -5.03
CA GLY A 330 -14.54 -13.88 -3.69
C GLY A 330 -13.74 -12.82 -2.95
N GLY A 331 -12.77 -12.19 -3.62
CA GLY A 331 -12.02 -11.05 -3.09
C GLY A 331 -11.25 -11.35 -1.82
N VAL A 332 -11.09 -10.33 -0.99
CA VAL A 332 -10.37 -10.41 0.28
C VAL A 332 -10.98 -11.43 1.23
N MET A 333 -12.32 -11.48 1.33
CA MET A 333 -13.00 -12.40 2.24
C MET A 333 -12.73 -13.86 1.89
N ALA A 334 -12.58 -14.22 0.62
CA ALA A 334 -12.21 -15.58 0.22
C ALA A 334 -10.76 -15.92 0.60
N ILE A 335 -9.80 -14.99 0.44
CA ILE A 335 -8.42 -15.21 0.87
C ILE A 335 -8.37 -15.38 2.40
N LEU A 336 -9.04 -14.49 3.15
CA LEU A 336 -9.14 -14.60 4.61
C LEU A 336 -9.83 -15.91 5.04
N GLY A 337 -10.85 -16.38 4.30
CA GLY A 337 -11.50 -17.65 4.53
C GLY A 337 -10.55 -18.84 4.35
N GLU A 338 -9.67 -18.82 3.33
CA GLU A 338 -8.64 -19.85 3.18
C GLU A 338 -7.59 -19.79 4.29
N LEU A 339 -7.21 -18.57 4.74
CA LEU A 339 -6.30 -18.40 5.88
C LEU A 339 -6.90 -18.89 7.21
N ASP A 340 -8.22 -18.73 7.40
CA ASP A 340 -8.94 -19.31 8.54
C ASP A 340 -8.90 -20.83 8.48
N ARG A 341 -9.21 -21.44 7.33
CA ARG A 341 -9.10 -22.89 7.11
C ARG A 341 -7.68 -23.42 7.31
N ALA A 342 -6.67 -22.58 7.04
CA ALA A 342 -5.26 -22.87 7.31
C ALA A 342 -4.88 -22.73 8.80
N GLY A 343 -5.76 -22.17 9.65
CA GLY A 343 -5.50 -21.94 11.07
C GLY A 343 -4.47 -20.84 11.35
N VAL A 344 -4.35 -19.85 10.46
CA VAL A 344 -3.40 -18.74 10.57
C VAL A 344 -4.07 -17.37 10.68
N LEU A 345 -5.39 -17.33 10.89
CA LEU A 345 -6.19 -16.12 11.05
C LEU A 345 -6.79 -16.00 12.45
N HIS A 346 -6.81 -14.79 12.99
CA HIS A 346 -7.52 -14.45 14.24
C HIS A 346 -8.95 -14.02 13.90
N THR A 347 -9.91 -14.90 14.09
CA THR A 347 -11.31 -14.69 13.66
C THR A 347 -12.24 -14.13 14.73
N GLU A 348 -11.80 -14.10 15.99
CA GLU A 348 -12.53 -13.53 17.11
C GLU A 348 -12.54 -11.99 17.15
N LEU A 349 -11.70 -11.35 16.33
CA LEU A 349 -11.51 -9.90 16.33
C LEU A 349 -12.72 -9.15 15.78
N PRO A 350 -13.05 -7.97 16.35
CA PRO A 350 -14.14 -7.15 15.85
C PRO A 350 -13.83 -6.53 14.48
N THR A 351 -14.89 -6.25 13.72
CA THR A 351 -14.83 -5.42 12.52
C THR A 351 -15.84 -4.27 12.66
N ILE A 352 -15.71 -3.23 11.86
CA ILE A 352 -16.68 -2.13 11.87
C ILE A 352 -18.09 -2.54 11.42
N HIS A 353 -18.22 -3.65 10.70
CA HIS A 353 -19.47 -4.08 10.06
C HIS A 353 -20.07 -5.36 10.64
N GLU A 354 -19.28 -6.17 11.34
CA GLU A 354 -19.74 -7.38 12.03
C GLU A 354 -19.05 -7.49 13.40
N PRO A 355 -19.70 -8.12 14.40
CA PRO A 355 -19.11 -8.27 15.73
C PRO A 355 -17.77 -9.00 15.76
N THR A 356 -17.56 -9.96 14.84
CA THR A 356 -16.29 -10.68 14.70
C THR A 356 -15.96 -10.95 13.24
N MET A 357 -14.68 -11.18 12.96
CA MET A 357 -14.21 -11.61 11.65
C MET A 357 -14.83 -12.96 11.25
N ALA A 358 -15.03 -13.89 12.20
CA ALA A 358 -15.73 -15.14 11.94
C ALA A 358 -17.13 -14.93 11.38
N MET A 359 -17.90 -13.98 11.93
CA MET A 359 -19.23 -13.66 11.42
C MET A 359 -19.16 -12.97 10.04
N ALA A 360 -18.14 -12.15 9.81
CA ALA A 360 -17.89 -11.55 8.50
C ALA A 360 -17.60 -12.63 7.46
N LEU A 361 -16.74 -13.60 7.75
CA LEU A 361 -16.42 -14.73 6.87
C LEU A 361 -17.63 -15.60 6.59
N ALA A 362 -18.40 -15.98 7.62
CA ALA A 362 -19.62 -16.79 7.44
C ALA A 362 -20.63 -16.12 6.48
N LYS A 363 -20.63 -14.80 6.40
CA LYS A 363 -21.53 -14.02 5.54
C LYS A 363 -20.97 -13.76 4.15
N TRP A 364 -19.66 -13.51 4.01
CA TRP A 364 -19.06 -12.95 2.80
C TRP A 364 -18.08 -13.89 2.08
N ASP A 365 -17.59 -14.96 2.71
CA ASP A 365 -16.74 -15.95 2.02
C ASP A 365 -17.64 -16.84 1.14
N ILE A 366 -17.45 -16.77 -0.18
CA ILE A 366 -18.24 -17.52 -1.17
C ILE A 366 -18.09 -19.04 -1.06
N ALA A 367 -17.10 -19.54 -0.33
CA ALA A 367 -16.94 -20.95 -0.03
C ALA A 367 -17.80 -21.39 1.18
N GLN A 368 -18.28 -20.46 2.01
CA GLN A 368 -19.08 -20.74 3.21
C GLN A 368 -20.55 -20.33 3.02
N THR A 369 -20.78 -19.16 2.41
CA THR A 369 -22.14 -18.63 2.25
C THR A 369 -22.86 -19.19 1.04
N SER A 370 -24.16 -19.47 1.21
CA SER A 370 -25.06 -19.80 0.11
C SER A 370 -25.95 -18.61 -0.31
N ASP A 371 -25.69 -17.41 0.20
CA ASP A 371 -26.47 -16.22 -0.12
C ASP A 371 -26.28 -15.83 -1.59
N PRO A 372 -27.33 -15.88 -2.43
CA PRO A 372 -27.21 -15.55 -3.85
C PRO A 372 -26.84 -14.08 -4.10
N GLU A 373 -27.15 -13.16 -3.19
CA GLU A 373 -26.77 -11.75 -3.34
C GLU A 373 -25.25 -11.55 -3.13
N VAL A 374 -24.62 -12.36 -2.28
CA VAL A 374 -23.15 -12.35 -2.12
C VAL A 374 -22.47 -12.92 -3.37
N HIS A 375 -22.96 -14.03 -3.90
CA HIS A 375 -22.44 -14.58 -5.16
C HIS A 375 -22.64 -13.61 -6.33
N LYS A 376 -23.79 -12.94 -6.39
CA LYS A 376 -24.04 -11.90 -7.39
C LYS A 376 -23.09 -10.70 -7.21
N PHE A 377 -22.80 -10.28 -5.98
CA PHE A 377 -21.85 -9.21 -5.69
C PHE A 377 -20.46 -9.54 -6.24
N TYR A 378 -19.95 -10.74 -5.99
CA TYR A 378 -18.65 -11.18 -6.50
C TYR A 378 -18.64 -11.57 -7.98
N SER A 379 -19.78 -11.63 -8.65
CA SER A 379 -19.84 -11.83 -10.11
C SER A 379 -19.64 -10.55 -10.91
N ALA A 380 -19.41 -9.40 -10.28
CA ALA A 380 -19.13 -8.14 -10.96
C ALA A 380 -17.94 -8.28 -11.93
N ALA A 381 -18.14 -7.86 -13.18
CA ALA A 381 -17.19 -8.06 -14.27
C ALA A 381 -16.76 -6.72 -14.90
N PRO A 382 -15.62 -6.65 -15.60
CA PRO A 382 -15.18 -5.45 -16.29
C PRO A 382 -16.13 -5.08 -17.44
N GLY A 383 -16.34 -3.77 -17.65
CA GLY A 383 -17.13 -3.25 -18.76
C GLY A 383 -16.44 -3.38 -20.10
N GLY A 384 -15.11 -3.31 -20.10
CA GLY A 384 -14.28 -3.39 -21.30
C GLY A 384 -14.35 -2.14 -22.18
N VAL A 385 -14.79 -0.99 -21.62
CA VAL A 385 -14.91 0.28 -22.33
C VAL A 385 -14.09 1.35 -21.57
N PRO A 386 -13.16 2.05 -22.22
CA PRO A 386 -12.41 3.13 -21.58
C PRO A 386 -13.32 4.21 -21.01
N THR A 387 -13.16 4.55 -19.73
CA THR A 387 -13.99 5.56 -19.04
C THR A 387 -13.34 6.07 -17.75
N GLN A 388 -13.58 7.35 -17.42
CA GLN A 388 -13.24 7.94 -16.11
C GLN A 388 -14.46 8.09 -15.20
N VAL A 389 -15.61 7.52 -15.58
CA VAL A 389 -16.86 7.66 -14.83
C VAL A 389 -17.05 6.47 -13.90
N ALA A 390 -17.11 6.74 -12.59
CA ALA A 390 -17.43 5.71 -11.61
C ALA A 390 -18.84 5.13 -11.83
N PHE A 391 -19.01 3.85 -11.49
CA PHE A 391 -20.32 3.16 -11.52
C PHE A 391 -21.02 3.16 -12.89
N SER A 392 -20.25 3.26 -13.98
CA SER A 392 -20.75 3.47 -15.35
C SER A 392 -21.19 2.19 -16.06
N GLN A 393 -21.01 1.01 -15.43
CA GLN A 393 -21.34 -0.28 -16.03
C GLN A 393 -21.82 -1.28 -14.95
N ASP A 394 -22.55 -2.33 -15.39
CA ASP A 394 -23.18 -3.35 -14.51
C ASP A 394 -22.98 -4.79 -15.02
N ARG A 395 -21.94 -5.03 -15.83
CA ARG A 395 -21.63 -6.34 -16.39
C ARG A 395 -21.29 -7.35 -15.29
N ARG A 396 -21.63 -8.62 -15.55
CA ARG A 396 -21.37 -9.71 -14.62
C ARG A 396 -20.80 -10.90 -15.35
N TYR A 397 -19.99 -11.67 -14.62
CA TYR A 397 -19.63 -13.02 -15.01
C TYR A 397 -20.83 -13.95 -14.81
N ASP A 398 -20.92 -15.03 -15.62
CA ASP A 398 -21.96 -16.05 -15.49
C ASP A 398 -21.85 -16.82 -14.16
N SER A 399 -20.65 -16.91 -13.60
CA SER A 399 -20.36 -17.58 -12.32
C SER A 399 -19.15 -16.96 -11.63
N VAL A 400 -19.12 -17.05 -10.30
CA VAL A 400 -17.92 -16.79 -9.49
C VAL A 400 -16.90 -17.92 -9.68
N ASP A 401 -15.63 -17.66 -9.37
CA ASP A 401 -14.56 -18.66 -9.34
C ASP A 401 -14.47 -19.27 -7.93
N ILE A 402 -14.89 -20.51 -7.82
CA ILE A 402 -14.81 -21.31 -6.58
C ILE A 402 -13.76 -22.41 -6.64
N ASP A 403 -12.99 -22.49 -7.72
CA ASP A 403 -11.92 -23.47 -7.86
C ASP A 403 -10.75 -23.10 -6.96
N ARG A 404 -10.53 -23.91 -5.94
CA ARG A 404 -9.43 -23.71 -4.98
C ARG A 404 -8.17 -24.52 -5.31
N ALA A 405 -8.23 -25.36 -6.34
CA ALA A 405 -7.08 -26.14 -6.81
C ALA A 405 -6.31 -25.40 -7.91
N GLU A 406 -7.00 -24.91 -8.95
CA GLU A 406 -6.38 -24.27 -10.11
C GLU A 406 -6.83 -22.81 -10.31
N GLY A 407 -7.78 -22.34 -9.53
CA GLY A 407 -8.35 -21.00 -9.62
C GLY A 407 -7.40 -19.88 -9.19
N VAL A 408 -7.95 -18.67 -9.16
CA VAL A 408 -7.22 -17.43 -8.80
C VAL A 408 -6.82 -17.41 -7.32
N ILE A 409 -7.70 -17.90 -6.45
CA ILE A 409 -7.43 -18.07 -5.01
C ILE A 409 -7.40 -19.58 -4.74
N ARG A 410 -6.28 -20.05 -4.22
CA ARG A 410 -6.04 -21.47 -3.94
C ARG A 410 -6.18 -21.77 -2.46
N ASP A 411 -6.47 -23.06 -2.14
CA ASP A 411 -6.36 -23.57 -0.79
C ASP A 411 -4.89 -23.90 -0.42
N VAL A 412 -4.66 -24.35 0.81
CA VAL A 412 -3.32 -24.66 1.32
C VAL A 412 -2.68 -25.84 0.59
N GLU A 413 -3.47 -26.85 0.19
CA GLU A 413 -2.96 -28.03 -0.50
C GLU A 413 -2.43 -27.71 -1.90
N HIS A 414 -2.99 -26.67 -2.54
CA HIS A 414 -2.65 -26.23 -3.88
C HIS A 414 -1.92 -24.88 -3.91
N ALA A 415 -1.45 -24.41 -2.75
CA ALA A 415 -0.74 -23.14 -2.62
C ALA A 415 0.44 -23.04 -3.59
N PHE A 416 0.72 -21.82 -4.08
CA PHE A 416 1.88 -21.58 -4.96
C PHE A 416 3.21 -21.82 -4.26
N SER A 417 3.25 -21.59 -2.93
CA SER A 417 4.34 -21.95 -2.03
C SER A 417 3.79 -22.02 -0.61
N LEU A 418 4.40 -22.87 0.22
CA LEU A 418 4.08 -22.96 1.66
C LEU A 418 4.74 -21.83 2.45
N ASP A 419 5.88 -21.32 1.99
CA ASP A 419 6.50 -20.08 2.43
C ASP A 419 5.86 -18.93 1.64
N GLY A 420 5.42 -17.87 2.33
CA GLY A 420 4.63 -16.81 1.75
C GLY A 420 5.22 -16.05 0.56
N GLY A 421 4.46 -15.11 0.04
CA GLY A 421 4.86 -14.27 -1.10
C GLY A 421 5.85 -13.14 -0.76
N LEU A 422 6.16 -12.94 0.53
CA LEU A 422 7.12 -11.97 1.06
C LEU A 422 8.04 -12.64 2.08
N ALA A 423 9.29 -12.17 2.18
CA ALA A 423 10.22 -12.64 3.19
C ALA A 423 11.07 -11.50 3.75
N VAL A 424 11.38 -11.56 5.04
CA VAL A 424 12.36 -10.69 5.70
C VAL A 424 13.69 -11.40 5.75
N LEU A 425 14.77 -10.69 5.37
CA LEU A 425 16.13 -11.23 5.47
C LEU A 425 16.92 -10.41 6.48
N PHE A 426 17.82 -11.08 7.21
CA PHE A 426 18.72 -10.49 8.18
C PHE A 426 20.18 -10.85 7.88
N GLY A 427 21.11 -10.05 8.39
CA GLY A 427 22.55 -10.30 8.26
C GLY A 427 23.37 -9.06 8.53
N ASN A 428 24.69 -9.12 8.27
CA ASN A 428 25.54 -7.96 8.49
C ASN A 428 25.21 -6.76 7.59
N LEU A 429 24.59 -7.00 6.42
CA LEU A 429 24.09 -5.95 5.52
C LEU A 429 22.79 -5.31 6.02
N ALA A 430 21.94 -6.06 6.74
CA ALA A 430 20.63 -5.63 7.18
C ALA A 430 20.37 -6.17 8.59
N VAL A 431 21.01 -5.56 9.59
CA VAL A 431 20.90 -6.01 11.00
C VAL A 431 19.50 -5.79 11.55
N ASP A 432 18.79 -4.77 11.07
CA ASP A 432 17.41 -4.46 11.45
C ASP A 432 16.38 -5.04 10.45
N GLY A 433 16.89 -5.79 9.43
CA GLY A 433 16.09 -6.46 8.43
C GLY A 433 16.01 -5.73 7.09
N CYS A 434 15.57 -6.48 6.09
CA CYS A 434 15.21 -6.01 4.75
C CYS A 434 14.11 -6.90 4.20
N ILE A 435 13.49 -6.51 3.08
CA ILE A 435 12.31 -7.20 2.53
C ILE A 435 12.54 -7.65 1.08
N VAL A 436 12.03 -8.83 0.74
CA VAL A 436 12.01 -9.34 -0.63
C VAL A 436 10.62 -9.89 -0.96
N LYS A 437 10.12 -9.59 -2.16
CA LYS A 437 8.89 -10.18 -2.71
C LYS A 437 9.23 -11.52 -3.36
N THR A 438 9.10 -12.62 -2.59
CA THR A 438 9.47 -13.97 -3.03
C THR A 438 8.56 -14.50 -4.13
N ALA A 439 7.29 -14.08 -4.17
CA ALA A 439 6.35 -14.45 -5.22
C ALA A 439 6.82 -14.08 -6.64
N GLY A 440 7.72 -13.11 -6.77
CA GLY A 440 8.29 -12.66 -8.05
C GLY A 440 9.71 -13.17 -8.34
N VAL A 441 10.31 -13.98 -7.45
CA VAL A 441 11.67 -14.51 -7.59
C VAL A 441 11.66 -15.87 -8.26
N ALA A 442 12.51 -16.07 -9.26
CA ALA A 442 12.70 -17.36 -9.91
C ALA A 442 13.41 -18.34 -8.97
N GLU A 443 13.08 -19.63 -9.05
CA GLU A 443 13.59 -20.67 -8.15
C GLU A 443 15.12 -20.71 -8.13
N GLU A 444 15.77 -20.54 -9.26
CA GLU A 444 17.22 -20.50 -9.41
C GLU A 444 17.91 -19.32 -8.70
N LEU A 445 17.14 -18.29 -8.33
CA LEU A 445 17.61 -17.08 -7.63
C LEU A 445 17.24 -17.05 -6.15
N LEU A 446 16.62 -18.08 -5.61
CA LEU A 446 16.32 -18.14 -4.18
C LEU A 446 17.60 -18.15 -3.33
N THR A 447 18.71 -18.62 -3.91
CA THR A 447 20.07 -18.46 -3.40
C THR A 447 20.93 -17.77 -4.46
N PHE A 448 21.62 -16.73 -4.07
CA PHE A 448 22.44 -15.92 -4.98
C PHE A 448 23.75 -15.52 -4.31
N ALA A 449 24.83 -15.52 -5.09
CA ALA A 449 26.11 -14.93 -4.70
C ALA A 449 26.73 -14.23 -5.90
N GLY A 450 27.09 -12.95 -5.75
CA GLY A 450 27.63 -12.18 -6.87
C GLY A 450 28.37 -10.92 -6.45
N PRO A 451 29.24 -10.37 -7.33
CA PRO A 451 30.00 -9.16 -7.05
C PRO A 451 29.09 -7.93 -7.06
N ALA A 452 29.33 -7.03 -6.10
CA ALA A 452 28.63 -5.76 -5.99
C ALA A 452 29.00 -4.81 -7.13
N ARG A 453 27.99 -4.16 -7.73
CA ARG A 453 28.09 -3.01 -8.64
C ARG A 453 27.41 -1.84 -7.99
N ILE A 454 28.15 -0.81 -7.60
CA ILE A 454 27.71 0.22 -6.66
C ILE A 454 27.27 1.48 -7.39
N PHE A 455 26.09 1.98 -7.00
CA PHE A 455 25.51 3.22 -7.50
C PHE A 455 25.03 4.10 -6.36
N GLN A 456 25.27 5.42 -6.48
CA GLN A 456 24.91 6.40 -5.46
C GLN A 456 23.46 6.93 -5.64
N SER A 457 22.79 6.51 -6.71
CA SER A 457 21.42 6.86 -7.04
C SER A 457 20.78 5.85 -7.98
N GLN A 458 19.44 5.88 -8.06
CA GLN A 458 18.69 5.15 -9.07
C GLN A 458 19.13 5.52 -10.49
N ASP A 459 19.38 6.82 -10.75
CA ASP A 459 19.68 7.33 -12.08
C ASP A 459 21.01 6.77 -12.62
N GLU A 460 22.04 6.70 -11.76
CA GLU A 460 23.30 6.05 -12.10
C GLU A 460 23.12 4.56 -12.42
N ALA A 461 22.31 3.85 -11.63
CA ALA A 461 22.03 2.44 -11.86
C ALA A 461 21.30 2.22 -13.18
N VAL A 462 20.29 3.02 -13.48
CA VAL A 462 19.52 2.98 -14.72
C VAL A 462 20.44 3.22 -15.92
N GLU A 463 21.28 4.26 -15.87
CA GLU A 463 22.24 4.56 -16.93
C GLU A 463 23.20 3.38 -17.17
N ALA A 464 23.70 2.77 -16.10
CA ALA A 464 24.62 1.64 -16.20
C ALA A 464 23.93 0.40 -16.82
N ILE A 465 22.68 0.10 -16.45
CA ILE A 465 21.91 -1.02 -17.00
C ILE A 465 21.66 -0.82 -18.49
N LEU A 466 21.16 0.36 -18.87
CA LEU A 466 20.85 0.68 -20.28
C LEU A 466 22.10 0.63 -21.16
N ASN A 467 23.25 1.09 -20.64
CA ASN A 467 24.54 1.05 -21.33
C ASN A 467 25.26 -0.33 -21.26
N ASN A 468 24.56 -1.40 -20.86
CA ASN A 468 25.08 -2.78 -20.78
C ASN A 468 26.34 -2.93 -19.90
N LYS A 469 26.47 -2.12 -18.84
CA LYS A 469 27.58 -2.24 -17.87
C LYS A 469 27.31 -3.33 -16.80
N ILE A 470 26.06 -3.80 -16.69
CA ILE A 470 25.66 -4.89 -15.80
C ILE A 470 25.65 -6.18 -16.60
N VAL A 471 26.22 -7.22 -16.02
CA VAL A 471 26.33 -8.56 -16.64
C VAL A 471 25.70 -9.63 -15.74
N ALA A 472 25.42 -10.80 -16.30
CA ALA A 472 24.87 -11.92 -15.54
C ALA A 472 25.77 -12.29 -14.35
N GLY A 473 25.18 -12.44 -13.18
CA GLY A 473 25.85 -12.72 -11.90
C GLY A 473 26.15 -11.48 -11.06
N ASP A 474 25.97 -10.27 -11.57
CA ASP A 474 26.19 -9.05 -10.80
C ASP A 474 25.08 -8.83 -9.73
N CYS A 475 25.48 -8.28 -8.59
CA CYS A 475 24.58 -7.69 -7.60
C CYS A 475 24.60 -6.16 -7.72
N VAL A 476 23.53 -5.58 -8.24
CA VAL A 476 23.37 -4.12 -8.34
C VAL A 476 23.06 -3.55 -6.98
N VAL A 477 23.89 -2.66 -6.45
CA VAL A 477 23.76 -2.04 -5.14
C VAL A 477 23.43 -0.56 -5.31
N VAL A 478 22.17 -0.18 -5.04
CA VAL A 478 21.72 1.23 -5.05
C VAL A 478 21.61 1.71 -3.62
N ARG A 479 22.43 2.68 -3.23
CA ARG A 479 22.48 3.18 -1.84
C ARG A 479 22.21 4.67 -1.75
N TYR A 480 21.89 5.15 -0.53
CA TYR A 480 21.46 6.52 -0.25
C TYR A 480 20.11 6.87 -0.91
N GLU A 481 19.26 5.89 -1.12
CA GLU A 481 17.86 6.06 -1.54
C GLU A 481 16.86 5.73 -0.41
N GLY A 482 17.36 5.58 0.82
CA GLY A 482 16.54 5.35 2.01
C GLY A 482 15.72 6.56 2.46
N PRO A 483 14.96 6.43 3.56
CA PRO A 483 14.08 7.49 4.07
C PRO A 483 14.78 8.83 4.27
N ARG A 484 15.96 8.82 4.90
CA ARG A 484 16.78 10.01 5.18
C ARG A 484 17.71 10.36 4.03
N GLY A 485 18.37 9.33 3.47
CA GLY A 485 19.42 9.51 2.46
C GLY A 485 18.89 9.94 1.10
N GLY A 486 17.68 9.53 0.75
CA GLY A 486 16.99 9.86 -0.50
C GLY A 486 16.84 11.36 -0.76
N PRO A 487 16.32 12.22 0.14
CA PRO A 487 15.33 11.85 1.14
C PRO A 487 13.99 11.52 0.52
N GLY A 488 13.13 10.82 1.26
CA GLY A 488 11.81 10.43 0.80
C GLY A 488 11.73 9.00 0.27
N MET A 489 12.82 8.23 0.36
CA MET A 489 12.86 6.80 0.04
C MET A 489 12.24 6.52 -1.34
N GLN A 490 12.90 7.02 -2.38
CA GLN A 490 12.44 6.91 -3.76
C GLN A 490 12.04 5.47 -4.11
N GLU A 491 10.84 5.31 -4.65
CA GLU A 491 10.37 4.02 -5.14
C GLU A 491 11.01 3.70 -6.49
N MET A 492 11.64 2.55 -6.59
CA MET A 492 12.38 2.14 -7.78
C MET A 492 11.61 1.06 -8.53
N LEU A 493 11.34 1.33 -9.81
CA LEU A 493 10.78 0.37 -10.75
C LEU A 493 11.65 0.26 -12.01
N TYR A 494 12.17 1.38 -12.50
CA TYR A 494 12.97 1.40 -13.73
C TYR A 494 14.20 0.50 -13.69
N PRO A 495 15.02 0.47 -12.61
CA PRO A 495 16.18 -0.44 -12.59
C PRO A 495 15.78 -1.90 -12.75
N THR A 496 14.72 -2.34 -12.07
CA THR A 496 14.24 -3.73 -12.13
C THR A 496 13.61 -4.07 -13.48
N SER A 497 12.83 -3.14 -14.04
CA SER A 497 12.23 -3.29 -15.38
C SER A 497 13.30 -3.38 -16.47
N PHE A 498 14.33 -2.54 -16.39
CA PHE A 498 15.41 -2.56 -17.38
C PHE A 498 16.37 -3.75 -17.23
N ILE A 499 16.63 -4.23 -16.01
CA ILE A 499 17.32 -5.52 -15.81
C ILE A 499 16.54 -6.64 -16.53
N LYS A 500 15.22 -6.64 -16.41
CA LYS A 500 14.36 -7.63 -17.07
C LYS A 500 14.34 -7.46 -18.59
N SER A 501 14.23 -6.24 -19.13
CA SER A 501 14.22 -5.98 -20.57
C SER A 501 15.56 -6.35 -21.24
N LYS A 502 16.70 -6.22 -20.51
CA LYS A 502 18.02 -6.69 -20.95
C LYS A 502 18.22 -8.22 -20.83
N GLY A 503 17.19 -8.97 -20.41
CA GLY A 503 17.27 -10.43 -20.24
C GLY A 503 18.03 -10.88 -18.99
N LEU A 504 18.35 -9.98 -18.06
CA LEU A 504 19.14 -10.26 -16.86
C LEU A 504 18.28 -10.57 -15.61
N GLY A 505 16.95 -10.51 -15.71
CA GLY A 505 16.02 -10.66 -14.59
C GLY A 505 16.09 -12.01 -13.85
N LYS A 506 16.69 -13.04 -14.46
CA LYS A 506 16.94 -14.35 -13.86
C LYS A 506 18.41 -14.61 -13.55
N ALA A 507 19.27 -13.59 -13.63
CA ALA A 507 20.72 -13.77 -13.51
C ALA A 507 21.40 -12.74 -12.61
N CYS A 508 20.71 -11.66 -12.23
CA CYS A 508 21.23 -10.59 -11.39
C CYS A 508 20.37 -10.40 -10.15
N ALA A 509 20.98 -9.88 -9.07
CA ALA A 509 20.28 -9.34 -7.92
C ALA A 509 20.32 -7.82 -7.93
N LEU A 510 19.33 -7.17 -7.30
CA LEU A 510 19.33 -5.74 -6.99
C LEU A 510 19.03 -5.54 -5.52
N ILE A 511 19.87 -4.80 -4.82
CA ILE A 511 19.69 -4.50 -3.39
C ILE A 511 19.72 -2.99 -3.13
N THR A 512 18.95 -2.51 -2.15
CA THR A 512 18.87 -1.07 -1.86
C THR A 512 18.38 -0.78 -0.43
N ASP A 513 18.80 0.36 0.11
CA ASP A 513 18.20 0.99 1.29
C ASP A 513 16.94 1.80 0.96
N GLY A 514 16.63 1.97 -0.32
CA GLY A 514 15.37 2.50 -0.82
C GLY A 514 14.25 1.44 -0.84
N ARG A 515 13.23 1.66 -1.65
CA ARG A 515 12.08 0.75 -1.80
C ARG A 515 11.79 0.44 -3.27
N PHE A 516 11.11 -0.67 -3.48
CA PHE A 516 10.66 -1.06 -4.79
C PHE A 516 9.16 -0.88 -4.97
N SER A 517 8.72 -0.65 -6.19
CA SER A 517 7.33 -0.71 -6.57
C SER A 517 6.74 -2.11 -6.33
N GLY A 518 5.45 -2.17 -6.04
CA GLY A 518 4.69 -3.43 -6.08
C GLY A 518 4.76 -4.15 -7.42
N GLY A 519 5.10 -3.41 -8.50
CA GLY A 519 5.35 -3.91 -9.86
C GLY A 519 6.68 -4.63 -10.07
N THR A 520 7.56 -4.64 -9.08
CA THR A 520 8.89 -5.25 -9.20
C THR A 520 8.82 -6.77 -9.24
N SER A 521 9.62 -7.37 -10.13
CA SER A 521 9.86 -8.80 -10.25
C SER A 521 11.37 -9.08 -10.34
N GLY A 522 11.78 -10.34 -10.11
CA GLY A 522 13.17 -10.75 -10.00
C GLY A 522 13.70 -10.62 -8.56
N LEU A 523 14.99 -10.96 -8.36
CA LEU A 523 15.63 -10.89 -7.04
C LEU A 523 15.93 -9.43 -6.67
N SER A 524 14.97 -8.78 -6.02
CA SER A 524 15.06 -7.38 -5.60
C SER A 524 14.82 -7.28 -4.10
N VAL A 525 15.86 -6.88 -3.34
CA VAL A 525 15.83 -6.75 -1.88
C VAL A 525 15.88 -5.27 -1.50
N GLY A 526 14.81 -4.77 -0.92
CA GLY A 526 14.66 -3.38 -0.50
C GLY A 526 14.60 -3.19 1.01
N HIS A 527 14.46 -1.93 1.42
CA HIS A 527 14.34 -1.55 2.84
C HIS A 527 15.52 -1.99 3.70
N ILE A 528 16.73 -2.10 3.13
CA ILE A 528 17.92 -2.48 3.90
C ILE A 528 18.09 -1.49 5.07
N SER A 529 17.99 -2.04 6.27
CA SER A 529 18.07 -1.27 7.50
C SER A 529 19.20 -1.79 8.40
N PRO A 530 20.02 -0.84 8.96
CA PRO A 530 19.99 0.62 8.78
C PRO A 530 20.37 1.06 7.36
N GLU A 531 19.77 2.18 6.87
CA GLU A 531 20.12 2.77 5.58
C GLU A 531 21.55 3.36 5.56
N ALA A 532 22.11 3.57 4.36
CA ALA A 532 23.46 4.12 4.19
C ALA A 532 23.66 5.46 4.91
N ALA A 533 22.67 6.37 4.84
CA ALA A 533 22.74 7.68 5.49
C ALA A 533 22.66 7.64 7.03
N ASN A 534 22.26 6.52 7.61
CA ASN A 534 22.24 6.25 9.05
C ASN A 534 23.40 5.34 9.50
N GLY A 535 24.45 5.18 8.69
CA GLY A 535 25.63 4.39 9.03
C GLY A 535 25.48 2.88 8.81
N GLY A 536 24.47 2.45 8.05
CA GLY A 536 24.28 1.05 7.67
C GLY A 536 25.46 0.49 6.88
N VAL A 537 25.68 -0.83 6.96
CA VAL A 537 26.78 -1.53 6.29
C VAL A 537 26.73 -1.37 4.77
N ILE A 538 25.53 -1.16 4.19
CA ILE A 538 25.39 -0.89 2.75
C ILE A 538 26.22 0.32 2.29
N ALA A 539 26.49 1.32 3.17
CA ALA A 539 27.38 2.44 2.89
C ALA A 539 28.86 2.04 2.77
N LEU A 540 29.23 0.89 3.33
CA LEU A 540 30.61 0.39 3.41
C LEU A 540 30.92 -0.67 2.36
N VAL A 541 29.96 -1.07 1.54
CA VAL A 541 30.16 -1.98 0.41
C VAL A 541 31.07 -1.32 -0.60
N GLU A 542 32.07 -2.07 -1.08
CA GLU A 542 33.03 -1.64 -2.12
C GLU A 542 32.77 -2.42 -3.42
N GLU A 543 33.20 -1.83 -4.54
CA GLU A 543 33.03 -2.41 -5.87
C GLU A 543 33.68 -3.79 -5.95
N GLY A 544 32.91 -4.81 -6.37
CA GLY A 544 33.35 -6.20 -6.48
C GLY A 544 33.26 -7.04 -5.22
N ASP A 545 32.85 -6.46 -4.08
CA ASP A 545 32.56 -7.25 -2.85
C ASP A 545 31.51 -8.32 -3.13
N GLN A 546 31.65 -9.51 -2.54
CA GLN A 546 30.67 -10.58 -2.69
C GLN A 546 29.45 -10.34 -1.79
N ILE A 547 28.29 -10.28 -2.42
CA ILE A 547 26.99 -10.25 -1.73
C ILE A 547 26.36 -11.64 -1.82
N VAL A 548 25.97 -12.19 -0.68
CA VAL A 548 25.29 -13.48 -0.57
C VAL A 548 23.87 -13.27 -0.08
N ILE A 549 22.89 -13.77 -0.83
CA ILE A 549 21.46 -13.75 -0.51
C ILE A 549 20.99 -15.20 -0.47
N ASP A 550 20.38 -15.59 0.65
CA ASP A 550 19.80 -16.91 0.85
C ASP A 550 18.38 -16.73 1.43
N ILE A 551 17.39 -16.76 0.54
CA ILE A 551 15.97 -16.54 0.92
C ILE A 551 15.46 -17.68 1.81
N PRO A 552 15.69 -18.97 1.51
CA PRO A 552 15.31 -20.06 2.40
C PRO A 552 15.91 -19.94 3.80
N ALA A 553 17.16 -19.51 3.93
CA ALA A 553 17.82 -19.30 5.22
C ALA A 553 17.54 -17.91 5.84
N ARG A 554 16.70 -17.07 5.20
CA ARG A 554 16.38 -15.68 5.63
C ARG A 554 17.63 -14.83 5.87
N ARG A 555 18.61 -14.94 4.97
CA ARG A 555 19.92 -14.31 5.16
C ARG A 555 20.32 -13.42 3.99
N ILE A 556 20.88 -12.25 4.33
CA ILE A 556 21.63 -11.38 3.41
C ILE A 556 22.97 -11.01 4.03
N HIS A 557 24.06 -11.19 3.29
CA HIS A 557 25.39 -11.08 3.86
C HIS A 557 26.37 -10.46 2.88
N LEU A 558 27.20 -9.54 3.38
CA LEU A 558 28.42 -9.05 2.74
C LEU A 558 29.57 -9.95 3.19
N ASP A 559 30.22 -10.64 2.24
CA ASP A 559 31.32 -11.57 2.52
C ASP A 559 32.65 -10.82 2.70
N VAL A 560 32.71 -10.07 3.80
CA VAL A 560 33.85 -9.27 4.24
C VAL A 560 34.05 -9.51 5.73
N THR A 561 35.32 -9.61 6.17
CA THR A 561 35.63 -9.88 7.58
C THR A 561 35.17 -8.74 8.50
N THR A 562 34.92 -9.07 9.76
CA THR A 562 34.53 -8.06 10.77
C THR A 562 35.58 -6.99 10.94
N GLU A 563 36.88 -7.36 10.88
CA GLU A 563 38.02 -6.45 10.99
C GLU A 563 38.04 -5.45 9.83
N GLU A 564 37.83 -5.95 8.61
CA GLU A 564 37.77 -5.10 7.42
C GLU A 564 36.57 -4.13 7.47
N LEU A 565 35.38 -4.61 7.87
CA LEU A 565 34.22 -3.76 8.06
C LEU A 565 34.47 -2.67 9.12
N ALA A 566 35.14 -3.01 10.22
CA ALA A 566 35.51 -2.05 11.24
C ALA A 566 36.49 -0.99 10.69
N HIS A 567 37.47 -1.41 9.88
CA HIS A 567 38.41 -0.50 9.22
C HIS A 567 37.70 0.45 8.24
N ARG A 568 36.82 -0.07 7.39
CA ARG A 568 36.01 0.75 6.45
C ARG A 568 35.11 1.73 7.19
N ARG A 569 34.50 1.31 8.31
CA ARG A 569 33.69 2.18 9.17
C ARG A 569 34.51 3.32 9.74
N ALA A 570 35.67 3.04 10.33
CA ALA A 570 36.56 4.05 10.86
C ALA A 570 37.02 5.05 9.76
N THR A 571 37.32 4.55 8.56
CA THR A 571 37.67 5.38 7.39
C THR A 571 36.49 6.27 6.95
N MET A 572 35.25 5.75 6.97
CA MET A 572 34.06 6.51 6.63
C MET A 572 33.80 7.61 7.70
N GLU A 573 33.87 7.27 8.97
CA GLU A 573 33.64 8.19 10.08
C GLU A 573 34.70 9.31 10.16
N ALA A 574 35.94 9.03 9.73
CA ALA A 574 37.00 10.01 9.65
C ALA A 574 36.71 11.15 8.65
N LYS A 575 35.74 10.98 7.73
CA LYS A 575 35.27 12.06 6.83
C LYS A 575 34.44 13.13 7.57
N GLY A 576 34.12 12.94 8.86
CA GLY A 576 33.38 13.90 9.68
C GLY A 576 32.02 14.25 9.10
N ALA A 577 31.77 15.51 8.82
CA ALA A 577 30.47 15.98 8.31
C ALA A 577 30.11 15.42 6.92
N ASP A 578 31.06 14.85 6.19
CA ASP A 578 30.83 14.24 4.88
C ASP A 578 30.71 12.71 4.94
N ALA A 579 30.79 12.15 6.15
CA ALA A 579 30.52 10.75 6.37
C ALA A 579 29.07 10.39 6.00
N TYR A 580 28.88 9.21 5.44
CA TYR A 580 27.56 8.67 5.11
C TYR A 580 26.71 9.56 4.19
N LYS A 581 27.36 10.27 3.28
CA LYS A 581 26.71 11.07 2.24
C LYS A 581 27.04 10.50 0.86
N PRO A 582 26.12 10.60 -0.12
CA PRO A 582 26.38 10.18 -1.49
C PRO A 582 27.50 11.04 -2.12
N ILE A 583 28.32 10.41 -2.96
CA ILE A 583 29.42 11.09 -3.65
C ILE A 583 28.94 11.43 -5.06
N GLY A 584 29.15 12.68 -5.50
CA GLY A 584 28.90 13.11 -6.88
C GLY A 584 27.42 13.19 -7.30
N ARG A 585 26.48 13.02 -6.34
CA ARG A 585 25.04 13.09 -6.64
C ARG A 585 24.56 14.55 -6.66
N ASP A 586 24.12 15.02 -7.82
CA ASP A 586 23.49 16.33 -7.99
C ASP A 586 21.97 16.19 -7.84
N ARG A 587 21.47 16.40 -6.60
CA ARG A 587 20.03 16.31 -6.26
C ARG A 587 19.61 17.52 -5.46
N VAL A 588 18.61 18.25 -5.98
CA VAL A 588 18.00 19.37 -5.26
C VAL A 588 17.04 18.83 -4.19
N VAL A 589 17.34 19.11 -2.92
CA VAL A 589 16.48 18.75 -1.79
C VAL A 589 15.72 19.99 -1.33
N SER A 590 14.41 19.99 -1.56
CA SER A 590 13.53 21.10 -1.18
C SER A 590 13.40 21.24 0.36
N PRO A 591 12.95 22.40 0.88
CA PRO A 591 12.68 22.56 2.32
C PRO A 591 11.73 21.51 2.90
N ALA A 592 10.71 21.07 2.14
CA ALA A 592 9.78 20.02 2.56
C ALA A 592 10.50 18.67 2.77
N LEU A 593 11.38 18.29 1.84
CA LEU A 593 12.17 17.06 1.93
C LEU A 593 13.25 17.15 3.01
N GLN A 594 13.85 18.33 3.24
CA GLN A 594 14.78 18.55 4.35
C GLN A 594 14.08 18.36 5.70
N ALA A 595 12.89 18.91 5.87
CA ALA A 595 12.10 18.74 7.09
C ALA A 595 11.74 17.26 7.34
N TYR A 596 11.36 16.53 6.29
CA TYR A 596 11.11 15.09 6.38
C TYR A 596 12.38 14.33 6.81
N ALA A 597 13.50 14.55 6.13
CA ALA A 597 14.78 13.89 6.41
C ALA A 597 15.29 14.12 7.84
N ALA A 598 15.00 15.30 8.41
CA ALA A 598 15.43 15.64 9.77
C ALA A 598 14.72 14.79 10.85
N MET A 599 13.47 14.39 10.59
CA MET A 599 12.62 13.70 11.57
C MET A 599 12.41 12.21 11.28
N VAL A 600 12.63 11.75 10.04
CA VAL A 600 12.24 10.41 9.62
C VAL A 600 13.02 9.30 10.34
N THR A 601 12.31 8.24 10.70
CA THR A 601 12.89 7.00 11.23
C THR A 601 13.36 6.09 10.08
N SER A 602 13.95 4.95 10.41
CA SER A 602 14.38 3.93 9.45
C SER A 602 13.20 3.13 8.89
N ALA A 603 13.44 2.39 7.80
CA ALA A 603 12.42 1.60 7.13
C ALA A 603 11.87 0.45 7.98
N ASP A 604 12.69 -0.17 8.83
CA ASP A 604 12.30 -1.23 9.78
C ASP A 604 11.25 -0.78 10.82
N THR A 605 11.09 0.54 10.99
CA THR A 605 10.10 1.19 11.87
C THR A 605 9.04 1.96 11.10
N GLY A 606 8.92 1.71 9.79
CA GLY A 606 7.88 2.28 8.93
C GLY A 606 8.23 3.63 8.30
N ALA A 607 9.46 4.14 8.46
CA ALA A 607 9.89 5.45 7.95
C ALA A 607 8.89 6.56 8.29
N VAL A 608 8.53 6.67 9.56
CA VAL A 608 7.61 7.70 10.10
C VAL A 608 8.39 8.89 10.63
N ARG A 609 7.76 10.06 10.70
CA ARG A 609 8.36 11.21 11.37
C ARG A 609 8.29 11.05 12.88
N ASP A 610 9.43 11.15 13.52
CA ASP A 610 9.58 11.13 14.97
C ASP A 610 10.08 12.52 15.44
N VAL A 611 9.18 13.29 16.03
CA VAL A 611 9.47 14.65 16.51
C VAL A 611 10.45 14.68 17.68
N SER A 612 10.63 13.56 18.40
CA SER A 612 11.61 13.47 19.51
C SER A 612 13.06 13.60 19.01
N ARG A 613 13.30 13.41 17.72
CA ARG A 613 14.61 13.59 17.07
C ARG A 613 15.03 15.05 16.91
N LEU A 614 14.15 15.99 17.21
CA LEU A 614 14.42 17.44 17.09
C LEU A 614 14.89 18.08 18.41
N GLY A 615 14.85 17.36 19.53
CA GLY A 615 15.17 17.86 20.86
C GLY A 615 16.41 17.28 21.48
#